data_0f57ab2549801cf240a92a75bb92bd3a
#
_entry.id   0f57ab2549801cf240a92a75bb92bd3a
#
_cell.length_a   1.000
_cell.length_b   1.000
_cell.length_c   1.000
_cell.angle_alpha   90.00
_cell.angle_beta   90.00
_cell.angle_gamma   90.00
#
_symmetry.space_group_name_H-M   'P 1'
#
loop_
_entity.id
_entity.type
_entity.pdbx_description
1 polymer ?
#
loop_
_entity_poly.entity_id
_entity_poly.type
_entity_poly.pdbx_seq_one_letter_code
_entity_poly.pdbx_strand_id
1 'polypeptide(L)'
;MKKGTAITFAVGVLTGLALCGPAAQAADYLTARPTTQTFYLDGQKIDLTAYLIGGSNYIRLRDIGRAVNFGVNYDAATNSVYIAPNSPYIEEVTTPAQSQTSPSTLAEENVRAAILALKETYPHGAVYPAPYRSASGGPYGASNSNCAGWAVLCSDAAFGSLPWRRVDNPRWEEIRAGDLVEYKNSSSHHVVVVLERTADYIKVTESGTNNKALWGGQYPRWWLEGQPQYLLYTRYPE
;
A
#
# COMPACT_ATOMS: atom_id res chain seq x y z
N MET A 1 24.38 -59.81 -34.87
CA MET A 1 23.77 -58.57 -35.36
C MET A 1 22.66 -58.18 -34.42
N LYS A 2 22.90 -57.17 -33.57
CA LYS A 2 21.98 -56.73 -32.51
C LYS A 2 21.37 -55.40 -32.92
N LYS A 3 20.07 -55.37 -33.23
CA LYS A 3 19.25 -54.17 -33.33
C LYS A 3 18.15 -54.30 -32.29
N GLY A 4 18.13 -53.44 -31.27
CA GLY A 4 17.03 -53.45 -30.31
C GLY A 4 17.29 -52.77 -28.98
N THR A 5 17.89 -51.59 -28.94
CA THR A 5 18.07 -50.89 -27.66
C THR A 5 17.75 -49.38 -27.70
N ALA A 6 17.21 -48.88 -28.78
CA ALA A 6 16.96 -47.42 -28.90
C ALA A 6 15.53 -46.98 -28.66
N ILE A 7 14.57 -47.88 -28.53
CA ILE A 7 13.13 -47.51 -28.41
C ILE A 7 12.66 -47.38 -26.96
N THR A 8 13.33 -48.03 -26.02
CA THR A 8 12.86 -48.06 -24.61
C THR A 8 13.18 -46.77 -23.84
N PHE A 9 14.13 -45.95 -24.28
CA PHE A 9 14.50 -44.70 -23.59
C PHE A 9 13.60 -43.51 -23.95
N ALA A 10 12.97 -43.51 -25.11
CA ALA A 10 12.12 -42.39 -25.56
C ALA A 10 10.74 -42.37 -24.91
N VAL A 11 10.20 -43.54 -24.49
CA VAL A 11 8.88 -43.66 -23.88
C VAL A 11 8.91 -43.29 -22.40
N GLY A 12 10.02 -43.51 -21.72
CA GLY A 12 10.16 -43.18 -20.30
C GLY A 12 10.28 -41.67 -20.02
N VAL A 13 10.81 -40.89 -20.94
CA VAL A 13 10.95 -39.43 -20.79
C VAL A 13 9.64 -38.69 -21.05
N LEU A 14 8.81 -39.22 -21.94
CA LEU A 14 7.51 -38.62 -22.26
C LEU A 14 6.42 -38.86 -21.17
N THR A 15 6.50 -39.95 -20.43
CA THR A 15 5.60 -40.25 -19.32
C THR A 15 6.01 -39.56 -18.01
N GLY A 16 7.27 -39.23 -17.81
CA GLY A 16 7.75 -38.51 -16.62
C GLY A 16 7.41 -37.02 -16.62
N LEU A 17 7.26 -36.38 -17.77
CA LEU A 17 6.91 -34.96 -17.91
C LEU A 17 5.41 -34.67 -17.76
N ALA A 18 4.55 -35.69 -17.84
CA ALA A 18 3.11 -35.52 -17.69
C ALA A 18 2.60 -35.55 -16.24
N LEU A 19 3.45 -35.93 -15.26
CA LEU A 19 3.06 -36.08 -13.85
C LEU A 19 3.64 -35.04 -12.90
N CYS A 20 4.46 -34.12 -13.38
CA CYS A 20 5.04 -33.02 -12.59
C CYS A 20 4.59 -31.64 -13.06
N GLY A 21 3.36 -31.50 -13.52
CA GLY A 21 2.74 -30.19 -13.67
C GLY A 21 2.50 -29.62 -12.27
N PRO A 22 3.00 -28.39 -11.93
CA PRO A 22 2.52 -27.75 -10.74
C PRO A 22 1.00 -27.60 -10.91
N ALA A 23 0.25 -28.11 -9.96
CA ALA A 23 -1.16 -27.71 -9.80
C ALA A 23 -1.11 -26.21 -9.47
N ALA A 24 -1.03 -25.37 -10.50
CA ALA A 24 -1.35 -23.97 -10.36
C ALA A 24 -2.82 -23.94 -9.95
N GLN A 25 -3.06 -23.78 -8.65
CA GLN A 25 -4.36 -23.34 -8.19
C GLN A 25 -4.55 -21.99 -8.90
N ALA A 26 -5.37 -22.00 -9.93
CA ALA A 26 -5.86 -20.77 -10.55
C ALA A 26 -6.60 -20.04 -9.44
N ALA A 27 -5.95 -19.01 -8.87
CA ALA A 27 -6.67 -18.06 -8.06
C ALA A 27 -7.75 -17.49 -8.98
N ASP A 28 -9.03 -17.65 -8.59
CA ASP A 28 -10.15 -17.07 -9.31
C ASP A 28 -10.06 -15.54 -9.25
N TYR A 29 -9.30 -14.97 -10.18
CA TYR A 29 -9.24 -13.52 -10.37
C TYR A 29 -10.48 -13.08 -11.13
N LEU A 30 -11.36 -12.35 -10.47
CA LEU A 30 -12.44 -11.65 -11.16
C LEU A 30 -11.83 -10.50 -11.97
N THR A 31 -11.91 -10.61 -13.29
CA THR A 31 -11.43 -9.54 -14.17
C THR A 31 -12.46 -8.43 -14.23
N ALA A 32 -12.12 -7.26 -13.69
CA ALA A 32 -12.90 -6.04 -13.80
C ALA A 32 -12.45 -5.24 -15.03
N ARG A 33 -13.38 -4.85 -15.89
CA ARG A 33 -13.13 -3.97 -17.05
C ARG A 33 -14.00 -2.74 -16.95
N PRO A 34 -13.54 -1.54 -17.29
CA PRO A 34 -14.41 -0.37 -17.40
C PRO A 34 -15.58 -0.68 -18.35
N THR A 35 -16.79 -0.34 -17.95
CA THR A 35 -17.95 -0.50 -18.82
C THR A 35 -18.01 0.62 -19.88
N THR A 36 -18.50 0.28 -21.04
CA THR A 36 -18.83 1.26 -22.12
C THR A 36 -20.32 1.64 -22.13
N GLN A 37 -21.10 1.12 -21.16
CA GLN A 37 -22.53 1.35 -21.11
C GLN A 37 -22.85 2.76 -20.60
N THR A 38 -23.93 3.33 -21.08
CA THR A 38 -24.44 4.63 -20.65
C THR A 38 -25.56 4.40 -19.64
N PHE A 39 -25.55 5.17 -18.57
CA PHE A 39 -26.54 5.09 -17.50
C PHE A 39 -27.51 6.26 -17.59
N TYR A 40 -28.79 5.97 -17.34
CA TYR A 40 -29.86 6.97 -17.30
C TYR A 40 -30.64 6.85 -16.00
N LEU A 41 -30.95 7.99 -15.39
CA LEU A 41 -31.85 8.14 -14.27
C LEU A 41 -33.02 9.03 -14.71
N ASP A 42 -34.23 8.50 -14.65
CA ASP A 42 -35.45 9.19 -15.08
C ASP A 42 -35.33 9.79 -16.50
N GLY A 43 -34.66 9.04 -17.40
CA GLY A 43 -34.45 9.44 -18.79
C GLY A 43 -33.29 10.43 -19.01
N GLN A 44 -32.66 10.92 -17.97
CA GLN A 44 -31.49 11.79 -18.06
C GLN A 44 -30.20 10.98 -17.95
N LYS A 45 -29.23 11.26 -18.83
CA LYS A 45 -27.92 10.63 -18.78
C LYS A 45 -27.20 11.07 -17.52
N ILE A 46 -26.65 10.08 -16.80
CA ILE A 46 -25.80 10.31 -15.61
C ILE A 46 -24.42 9.70 -15.81
N ASP A 47 -23.43 10.35 -15.23
CA ASP A 47 -22.04 9.86 -15.25
C ASP A 47 -21.75 9.05 -14.01
N LEU A 48 -21.44 7.76 -14.21
CA LEU A 48 -21.09 6.83 -13.16
C LEU A 48 -19.80 6.11 -13.50
N THR A 49 -18.97 5.90 -12.48
CA THR A 49 -17.82 4.99 -12.62
C THR A 49 -18.29 3.57 -12.43
N ALA A 50 -18.32 2.79 -13.50
CA ALA A 50 -18.79 1.40 -13.47
C ALA A 50 -17.82 0.44 -14.13
N TYR A 51 -17.81 -0.80 -13.63
CA TYR A 51 -17.00 -1.88 -14.12
C TYR A 51 -17.85 -3.09 -14.47
N LEU A 52 -17.49 -3.78 -15.53
CA LEU A 52 -18.08 -5.07 -15.92
C LEU A 52 -17.27 -6.20 -15.28
N ILE A 53 -17.91 -7.00 -14.44
CA ILE A 53 -17.32 -8.17 -13.79
C ILE A 53 -18.28 -9.34 -13.96
N GLY A 54 -17.82 -10.44 -14.58
CA GLY A 54 -18.67 -11.60 -14.81
C GLY A 54 -19.94 -11.32 -15.62
N GLY A 55 -19.94 -10.31 -16.49
CA GLY A 55 -21.13 -9.91 -17.27
C GLY A 55 -22.07 -8.94 -16.55
N SER A 56 -21.81 -8.58 -15.29
CA SER A 56 -22.62 -7.67 -14.49
C SER A 56 -21.93 -6.33 -14.28
N ASN A 57 -22.70 -5.23 -14.22
CA ASN A 57 -22.17 -3.91 -13.89
C ASN A 57 -22.03 -3.76 -12.38
N TYR A 58 -20.87 -3.31 -11.97
CA TYR A 58 -20.55 -2.91 -10.59
C TYR A 58 -20.31 -1.41 -10.57
N ILE A 59 -21.04 -0.69 -9.74
CA ILE A 59 -21.00 0.75 -9.64
C ILE A 59 -20.61 1.11 -8.20
N ARG A 60 -19.81 2.15 -8.03
CA ARG A 60 -19.51 2.62 -6.68
C ARG A 60 -20.78 3.09 -5.99
N LEU A 61 -21.02 2.58 -4.79
CA LEU A 61 -22.22 2.91 -4.02
C LEU A 61 -22.40 4.43 -3.82
N ARG A 62 -21.32 5.17 -3.62
CA ARG A 62 -21.37 6.64 -3.48
C ARG A 62 -21.80 7.37 -4.76
N ASP A 63 -21.46 6.85 -5.93
CA ASP A 63 -21.88 7.44 -7.19
C ASP A 63 -23.39 7.30 -7.37
N ILE A 64 -23.95 6.15 -7.01
CA ILE A 64 -25.40 5.94 -6.97
C ILE A 64 -26.03 6.81 -5.87
N GLY A 65 -25.44 6.83 -4.66
CA GLY A 65 -25.92 7.67 -3.56
C GLY A 65 -26.04 9.15 -3.98
N ARG A 66 -25.05 9.67 -4.70
CA ARG A 66 -25.06 11.02 -5.25
C ARG A 66 -26.16 11.20 -6.31
N ALA A 67 -26.26 10.27 -7.26
CA ALA A 67 -27.20 10.38 -8.37
C ALA A 67 -28.66 10.32 -7.92
N VAL A 68 -28.98 9.51 -6.91
CA VAL A 68 -30.35 9.27 -6.39
C VAL A 68 -30.62 10.03 -5.08
N ASN A 69 -29.62 10.75 -4.57
CA ASN A 69 -29.69 11.58 -3.37
C ASN A 69 -30.01 10.80 -2.08
N PHE A 70 -29.24 9.76 -1.77
CA PHE A 70 -29.28 9.10 -0.46
C PHE A 70 -27.92 9.07 0.21
N GLY A 71 -27.91 9.09 1.55
CA GLY A 71 -26.70 9.12 2.36
C GLY A 71 -25.94 7.78 2.30
N VAL A 72 -24.62 7.87 2.16
CA VAL A 72 -23.69 6.75 2.25
C VAL A 72 -22.57 7.14 3.20
N ASN A 73 -22.52 6.53 4.37
CA ASN A 73 -21.53 6.81 5.40
C ASN A 73 -20.70 5.55 5.67
N TYR A 74 -19.41 5.75 5.89
CA TYR A 74 -18.51 4.68 6.31
C TYR A 74 -18.03 4.95 7.74
N ASP A 75 -18.19 3.96 8.60
CA ASP A 75 -17.64 3.98 9.96
C ASP A 75 -16.40 3.09 10.00
N ALA A 76 -15.24 3.73 10.14
CA ALA A 76 -13.96 3.04 10.21
C ALA A 76 -13.79 2.25 11.53
N ALA A 77 -14.44 2.67 12.61
CA ALA A 77 -14.31 1.99 13.90
C ALA A 77 -14.99 0.61 13.90
N THR A 78 -16.09 0.49 13.17
CA THR A 78 -16.84 -0.77 13.04
C THR A 78 -16.64 -1.45 11.69
N ASN A 79 -15.84 -0.85 10.78
CA ASN A 79 -15.67 -1.29 9.40
C ASN A 79 -17.02 -1.50 8.70
N SER A 80 -17.95 -0.57 8.88
CA SER A 80 -19.32 -0.71 8.41
C SER A 80 -19.72 0.41 7.46
N VAL A 81 -20.49 0.05 6.42
CA VAL A 81 -21.11 1.01 5.51
C VAL A 81 -22.59 1.16 5.87
N TYR A 82 -22.99 2.38 6.15
CA TYR A 82 -24.37 2.74 6.44
C TYR A 82 -25.00 3.40 5.22
N ILE A 83 -26.10 2.83 4.75
CA ILE A 83 -26.95 3.41 3.70
C ILE A 83 -28.15 4.07 4.40
N ALA A 84 -28.34 5.37 4.17
CA ALA A 84 -29.42 6.16 4.73
C ALA A 84 -30.35 6.65 3.63
N PRO A 85 -31.38 5.85 3.25
CA PRO A 85 -32.22 6.16 2.07
C PRO A 85 -32.99 7.48 2.18
N ASN A 86 -33.28 7.91 3.41
CA ASN A 86 -34.07 9.12 3.69
C ASN A 86 -33.21 10.34 4.09
N SER A 87 -31.90 10.22 4.00
CA SER A 87 -30.96 11.31 4.25
C SER A 87 -30.34 11.75 2.93
N PRO A 88 -30.17 13.06 2.69
CA PRO A 88 -29.55 13.52 1.45
C PRO A 88 -28.10 13.04 1.38
N TYR A 89 -27.63 12.82 0.14
CA TYR A 89 -26.22 12.56 -0.10
C TYR A 89 -25.40 13.79 0.28
N ILE A 90 -24.47 13.64 1.17
CA ILE A 90 -23.48 14.66 1.51
C ILE A 90 -22.19 14.28 0.81
N GLU A 91 -21.75 15.10 -0.12
CA GLU A 91 -20.46 14.94 -0.74
C GLU A 91 -19.37 15.13 0.32
N GLU A 92 -18.62 14.09 0.63
CA GLU A 92 -17.37 14.30 1.33
C GLU A 92 -16.51 15.15 0.41
N VAL A 93 -16.35 16.41 0.76
CA VAL A 93 -15.59 17.37 -0.05
C VAL A 93 -14.15 16.88 -0.10
N THR A 94 -13.84 16.11 -1.13
CA THR A 94 -12.45 15.90 -1.55
C THR A 94 -12.00 17.18 -2.25
N THR A 95 -11.69 18.18 -1.46
CA THR A 95 -11.06 19.41 -1.97
C THR A 95 -9.68 19.02 -2.49
N PRO A 96 -9.34 19.35 -3.77
CA PRO A 96 -7.96 19.25 -4.20
C PRO A 96 -7.15 20.15 -3.27
N ALA A 97 -6.15 19.58 -2.64
CA ALA A 97 -5.36 20.22 -1.61
C ALA A 97 -4.81 21.56 -2.06
N GLN A 98 -5.41 22.65 -1.58
CA GLN A 98 -4.71 23.91 -1.35
C GLN A 98 -4.37 23.98 0.13
N SER A 99 -3.09 24.12 0.37
CA SER A 99 -2.45 24.27 1.66
C SER A 99 -3.20 25.23 2.60
N GLN A 100 -3.80 24.69 3.67
CA GLN A 100 -3.92 25.42 4.93
C GLN A 100 -3.83 24.43 6.08
N THR A 101 -2.74 24.51 6.80
CA THR A 101 -2.39 23.78 7.99
C THR A 101 -3.32 24.13 9.14
N SER A 102 -4.23 23.22 9.46
CA SER A 102 -4.83 23.13 10.79
C SER A 102 -4.52 21.74 11.36
N PRO A 103 -4.20 21.59 12.66
CA PRO A 103 -3.67 20.37 13.24
C PRO A 103 -4.78 19.38 13.60
N SER A 104 -5.69 19.04 12.69
CA SER A 104 -6.66 17.98 12.88
C SER A 104 -6.36 16.83 11.93
N THR A 105 -5.73 15.79 12.52
CA THR A 105 -5.62 14.42 11.99
C THR A 105 -5.17 14.30 10.53
N LEU A 106 -3.87 14.17 10.36
CA LEU A 106 -3.33 13.59 9.13
C LEU A 106 -3.94 12.19 8.97
N ALA A 107 -4.90 12.06 8.08
CA ALA A 107 -5.50 10.77 7.81
C ALA A 107 -4.45 9.83 7.18
N GLU A 108 -4.32 8.62 7.71
CA GLU A 108 -3.33 7.64 7.24
C GLU A 108 -3.44 7.36 5.74
N GLU A 109 -4.64 7.44 5.18
CA GLU A 109 -4.90 7.28 3.75
C GLU A 109 -4.21 8.34 2.90
N ASN A 110 -4.22 9.61 3.34
CA ASN A 110 -3.56 10.72 2.65
C ASN A 110 -2.03 10.58 2.75
N VAL A 111 -1.53 10.23 3.92
CA VAL A 111 -0.10 9.95 4.14
C VAL A 111 0.36 8.80 3.24
N ARG A 112 -0.40 7.71 3.22
CA ARG A 112 -0.14 6.55 2.34
C ARG A 112 -0.15 6.96 0.86
N ALA A 113 -1.14 7.73 0.45
CA ALA A 113 -1.28 8.19 -0.94
C ALA A 113 -0.09 9.07 -1.36
N ALA A 114 0.35 9.99 -0.51
CA ALA A 114 1.52 10.84 -0.78
C ALA A 114 2.81 10.01 -0.95
N ILE A 115 3.01 9.00 -0.10
CA ILE A 115 4.16 8.09 -0.23
C ILE A 115 4.04 7.27 -1.52
N LEU A 116 2.86 6.70 -1.82
CA LEU A 116 2.66 5.89 -3.01
C LEU A 116 2.83 6.68 -4.31
N ALA A 117 2.57 7.99 -4.33
CA ALA A 117 2.81 8.85 -5.48
C ALA A 117 4.30 8.90 -5.87
N LEU A 118 5.21 8.68 -4.92
CA LEU A 118 6.64 8.58 -5.21
C LEU A 118 7.00 7.41 -6.14
N LYS A 119 6.12 6.41 -6.33
CA LYS A 119 6.34 5.31 -7.28
C LYS A 119 6.43 5.78 -8.73
N GLU A 120 5.80 6.89 -9.08
CA GLU A 120 5.89 7.47 -10.42
C GLU A 120 7.29 7.96 -10.70
N THR A 121 7.93 8.58 -9.70
CA THR A 121 9.31 9.08 -9.82
C THR A 121 10.34 8.00 -9.52
N TYR A 122 10.05 7.13 -8.56
CA TYR A 122 10.95 6.07 -8.08
C TYR A 122 10.25 4.71 -8.13
N PRO A 123 10.05 4.11 -9.32
CA PRO A 123 9.52 2.76 -9.43
C PRO A 123 10.42 1.74 -8.72
N HIS A 124 9.93 0.52 -8.53
CA HIS A 124 10.68 -0.53 -7.85
C HIS A 124 12.06 -0.76 -8.47
N GLY A 125 13.11 -0.64 -7.66
CA GLY A 125 14.50 -0.75 -8.10
C GLY A 125 15.13 0.54 -8.64
N ALA A 126 14.37 1.64 -8.77
CA ALA A 126 14.92 2.94 -9.17
C ALA A 126 15.80 3.53 -8.08
N VAL A 127 16.87 4.20 -8.50
CA VAL A 127 17.81 4.90 -7.59
C VAL A 127 17.24 6.27 -7.26
N TYR A 128 17.10 6.59 -5.97
CA TYR A 128 16.75 7.94 -5.54
C TYR A 128 18.01 8.81 -5.33
N PRO A 129 17.92 10.16 -5.42
CA PRO A 129 19.04 11.04 -5.19
C PRO A 129 19.54 10.95 -3.74
N ALA A 130 20.76 10.44 -3.54
CA ALA A 130 21.40 10.31 -2.23
C ALA A 130 22.78 11.00 -2.24
N PRO A 131 23.17 11.63 -1.12
CA PRO A 131 22.44 11.67 0.14
C PRO A 131 21.21 12.60 0.06
N TYR A 132 20.09 12.15 0.57
CA TYR A 132 18.90 12.98 0.72
C TYR A 132 19.09 13.98 1.88
N ARG A 133 18.74 15.25 1.64
CA ARG A 133 18.81 16.33 2.65
C ARG A 133 17.42 16.76 3.04
N SER A 134 17.06 16.48 4.29
CA SER A 134 15.77 16.89 4.83
C SER A 134 15.81 18.31 5.36
N ALA A 135 14.80 19.11 5.02
CA ALA A 135 14.59 20.42 5.61
C ALA A 135 14.16 20.33 7.09
N SER A 136 13.55 19.24 7.50
CA SER A 136 13.14 18.99 8.90
C SER A 136 14.25 18.40 9.77
N GLY A 137 15.43 18.14 9.21
CA GLY A 137 16.59 17.58 9.90
C GLY A 137 16.58 16.07 10.07
N GLY A 138 15.42 15.42 10.01
CA GLY A 138 15.26 13.97 10.13
C GLY A 138 15.76 13.36 11.46
N PRO A 139 15.34 12.14 11.82
CA PRO A 139 15.79 11.45 13.03
C PRO A 139 17.21 10.90 12.93
N TYR A 140 17.78 10.87 11.73
CA TYR A 140 19.12 10.36 11.43
C TYR A 140 20.12 11.47 11.04
N GLY A 141 19.78 12.73 11.32
CA GLY A 141 20.55 13.90 10.91
C GLY A 141 20.09 14.48 9.56
N ALA A 142 20.72 15.57 9.14
CA ALA A 142 20.27 16.37 8.00
C ALA A 142 20.59 15.78 6.62
N SER A 143 21.45 14.75 6.54
CA SER A 143 21.91 14.18 5.27
C SER A 143 22.04 12.67 5.37
N ASN A 144 21.27 11.92 4.61
CA ASN A 144 21.14 10.48 4.76
C ASN A 144 21.12 9.74 3.41
N SER A 145 21.65 8.53 3.42
CA SER A 145 21.66 7.61 2.26
C SER A 145 21.05 6.27 2.62
N ASN A 146 20.90 5.38 1.65
CA ASN A 146 20.35 4.03 1.81
C ASN A 146 18.96 4.04 2.49
N CYS A 147 18.73 3.14 3.45
CA CYS A 147 17.44 3.01 4.13
C CYS A 147 17.01 4.30 4.84
N ALA A 148 17.92 4.97 5.54
CA ALA A 148 17.62 6.20 6.27
C ALA A 148 17.27 7.37 5.32
N GLY A 149 18.01 7.53 4.22
CA GLY A 149 17.73 8.59 3.23
C GLY A 149 16.37 8.39 2.55
N TRP A 150 16.04 7.18 2.17
CA TRP A 150 14.76 6.83 1.59
C TRP A 150 13.60 7.05 2.56
N ALA A 151 13.76 6.59 3.80
CA ALA A 151 12.76 6.73 4.84
C ALA A 151 12.42 8.19 5.12
N VAL A 152 13.43 9.05 5.22
CA VAL A 152 13.24 10.48 5.44
C VAL A 152 12.62 11.16 4.22
N LEU A 153 13.04 10.81 2.99
CA LEU A 153 12.42 11.31 1.76
C LEU A 153 10.92 11.00 1.69
N CYS A 154 10.54 9.76 1.95
CA CYS A 154 9.13 9.34 1.98
C CYS A 154 8.34 10.09 3.05
N SER A 155 8.92 10.26 4.23
CA SER A 155 8.28 10.96 5.33
C SER A 155 8.14 12.46 5.04
N ASP A 156 9.15 13.12 4.46
CA ASP A 156 9.06 14.53 4.09
C ASP A 156 8.00 14.76 2.99
N ALA A 157 7.85 13.83 2.05
CA ALA A 157 6.82 13.89 1.03
C ALA A 157 5.40 13.82 1.62
N ALA A 158 5.20 13.07 2.70
CA ALA A 158 3.91 12.87 3.32
C ALA A 158 3.57 13.90 4.42
N PHE A 159 4.57 14.32 5.18
CA PHE A 159 4.37 15.13 6.39
C PHE A 159 4.98 16.54 6.31
N GLY A 160 5.73 16.85 5.23
CA GLY A 160 6.41 18.14 5.10
C GLY A 160 7.41 18.37 6.21
N SER A 161 7.23 19.48 6.96
CA SER A 161 8.16 19.90 8.04
C SER A 161 7.64 19.57 9.46
N LEU A 162 6.63 18.70 9.60
CA LEU A 162 6.16 18.31 10.93
C LEU A 162 7.29 17.70 11.77
N PRO A 163 7.29 17.94 13.09
CA PRO A 163 8.34 17.46 13.98
C PRO A 163 8.30 15.95 14.13
N TRP A 164 9.45 15.37 14.45
CA TRP A 164 9.62 13.96 14.72
C TRP A 164 9.39 13.64 16.20
N ARG A 165 8.76 12.53 16.46
CA ARG A 165 8.63 11.91 17.78
C ARG A 165 9.14 10.49 17.72
N ARG A 166 10.01 10.13 18.67
CA ARG A 166 10.51 8.77 18.84
C ARG A 166 9.67 8.04 19.86
N VAL A 167 9.35 6.78 19.57
CA VAL A 167 8.68 5.86 20.49
C VAL A 167 9.54 4.61 20.62
N ASP A 168 10.00 4.33 21.83
CA ASP A 168 10.76 3.13 22.15
C ASP A 168 9.79 1.99 22.47
N ASN A 169 10.02 0.80 21.92
CA ASN A 169 9.16 -0.38 22.08
C ASN A 169 7.68 -0.06 21.78
N PRO A 170 7.35 0.42 20.56
CA PRO A 170 6.00 0.81 20.22
C PRO A 170 5.05 -0.39 20.34
N ARG A 171 3.82 -0.12 20.76
CA ARG A 171 2.77 -1.13 20.63
C ARG A 171 2.41 -1.28 19.17
N TRP A 172 2.06 -2.49 18.78
CA TRP A 172 1.72 -2.78 17.39
C TRP A 172 0.63 -1.86 16.84
N GLU A 173 -0.37 -1.56 17.68
CA GLU A 173 -1.53 -0.75 17.35
C GLU A 173 -1.20 0.73 17.13
N GLU A 174 -0.04 1.20 17.58
CA GLU A 174 0.42 2.59 17.44
C GLU A 174 1.04 2.86 16.06
N ILE A 175 1.44 1.81 15.34
CA ILE A 175 2.08 1.92 14.04
C ILE A 175 1.04 2.34 12.99
N ARG A 176 1.34 3.42 12.24
CA ARG A 176 0.48 3.99 11.21
C ARG A 176 1.21 4.11 9.88
N ALA A 177 0.47 4.26 8.78
CA ALA A 177 1.08 4.55 7.49
C ALA A 177 1.95 5.82 7.57
N GLY A 178 3.15 5.77 6.99
CA GLY A 178 4.13 6.86 7.02
C GLY A 178 5.08 6.86 8.21
N ASP A 179 4.80 6.07 9.23
CA ASP A 179 5.75 5.87 10.33
C ASP A 179 7.00 5.14 9.86
N LEU A 180 8.13 5.45 10.49
CA LEU A 180 9.39 4.75 10.27
C LEU A 180 9.57 3.71 11.36
N VAL A 181 9.64 2.45 10.96
CA VAL A 181 9.99 1.35 11.86
C VAL A 181 11.47 1.06 11.70
N GLU A 182 12.21 1.24 12.79
CA GLU A 182 13.64 0.94 12.87
C GLU A 182 13.86 -0.29 13.72
N TYR A 183 14.70 -1.19 13.23
CA TYR A 183 15.15 -2.34 14.00
C TYR A 183 16.64 -2.52 13.91
N LYS A 184 17.23 -3.05 15.00
CA LYS A 184 18.65 -3.36 15.07
C LYS A 184 18.87 -4.67 15.80
N ASN A 185 19.72 -5.50 15.22
CA ASN A 185 20.23 -6.72 15.84
C ASN A 185 21.75 -6.82 15.62
N SER A 186 22.36 -7.95 15.97
CA SER A 186 23.81 -8.18 15.83
C SER A 186 24.31 -8.09 14.37
N SER A 187 23.45 -8.30 13.39
CA SER A 187 23.83 -8.41 11.99
C SER A 187 23.27 -7.32 11.10
N SER A 188 22.26 -6.58 11.56
CA SER A 188 21.53 -5.60 10.74
C SER A 188 21.05 -4.42 11.55
N HIS A 189 21.11 -3.24 10.93
CA HIS A 189 20.44 -2.04 11.35
C HIS A 189 19.68 -1.50 10.14
N HIS A 190 18.38 -1.42 10.23
CA HIS A 190 17.54 -1.05 9.10
C HIS A 190 16.33 -0.23 9.53
N VAL A 191 15.86 0.63 8.61
CA VAL A 191 14.64 1.39 8.76
C VAL A 191 13.77 1.22 7.53
N VAL A 192 12.49 1.08 7.76
CA VAL A 192 11.46 0.90 6.74
C VAL A 192 10.32 1.90 6.94
N VAL A 193 9.62 2.26 5.88
CA VAL A 193 8.46 3.16 5.92
C VAL A 193 7.20 2.33 5.81
N VAL A 194 6.31 2.47 6.77
CA VAL A 194 5.06 1.73 6.81
C VAL A 194 4.09 2.26 5.75
N LEU A 195 3.57 1.37 4.93
CA LEU A 195 2.47 1.65 3.99
C LEU A 195 1.13 1.16 4.53
N GLU A 196 1.15 0.05 5.24
CA GLU A 196 -0.04 -0.59 5.77
C GLU A 196 0.34 -1.46 6.97
N ARG A 197 -0.51 -1.48 8.00
CA ARG A 197 -0.42 -2.40 9.12
C ARG A 197 -1.64 -3.31 9.14
N THR A 198 -1.38 -4.61 9.26
CA THR A 198 -2.40 -5.64 9.53
C THR A 198 -2.27 -6.16 10.96
N ALA A 199 -3.02 -7.18 11.33
CA ALA A 199 -2.84 -7.85 12.63
C ALA A 199 -1.47 -8.55 12.74
N ASP A 200 -0.94 -9.06 11.61
CA ASP A 200 0.17 -10.02 11.59
C ASP A 200 1.46 -9.46 10.97
N TYR A 201 1.39 -8.40 10.16
CA TYR A 201 2.56 -7.83 9.49
C TYR A 201 2.35 -6.35 9.14
N ILE A 202 3.47 -5.65 8.88
CA ILE A 202 3.47 -4.38 8.18
C ILE A 202 3.93 -4.56 6.73
N LYS A 203 3.27 -3.85 5.81
CA LYS A 203 3.72 -3.69 4.43
C LYS A 203 4.46 -2.37 4.30
N VAL A 204 5.61 -2.39 3.63
CA VAL A 204 6.53 -1.26 3.67
C VAL A 204 7.06 -0.85 2.30
N THR A 205 7.64 0.34 2.24
CA THR A 205 8.67 0.70 1.28
C THR A 205 9.98 0.94 2.02
N GLU A 206 11.08 0.61 1.37
CA GLU A 206 12.41 0.64 1.96
C GLU A 206 13.47 0.92 0.91
N SER A 207 14.71 1.15 1.33
CA SER A 207 15.85 1.17 0.43
C SER A 207 16.96 0.28 0.98
N GLY A 208 17.49 -0.56 0.11
CA GLY A 208 18.67 -1.36 0.41
C GLY A 208 19.97 -0.60 0.08
N THR A 209 21.03 -1.36 -0.13
CA THR A 209 22.30 -0.87 -0.65
C THR A 209 22.10 -0.21 -2.03
N ASN A 210 22.93 0.78 -2.35
CA ASN A 210 22.88 1.52 -3.63
C ASN A 210 21.64 2.44 -3.81
N ASN A 211 21.01 2.88 -2.73
CA ASN A 211 19.92 3.86 -2.75
C ASN A 211 18.74 3.50 -3.67
N LYS A 212 18.40 2.21 -3.75
CA LYS A 212 17.28 1.75 -4.57
C LYS A 212 15.99 1.71 -3.80
N ALA A 213 14.94 2.34 -4.34
CA ALA A 213 13.60 2.27 -3.81
C ALA A 213 13.00 0.86 -4.00
N LEU A 214 12.60 0.22 -2.93
CA LEU A 214 11.96 -1.09 -2.92
C LEU A 214 10.54 -0.95 -2.36
N TRP A 215 9.58 -1.57 -3.01
CA TRP A 215 8.17 -1.45 -2.69
C TRP A 215 7.54 -2.79 -2.40
N GLY A 216 6.76 -2.87 -1.32
CA GLY A 216 5.93 -4.02 -0.99
C GLY A 216 6.60 -5.08 -0.14
N GLY A 217 7.74 -4.76 0.50
CA GLY A 217 8.32 -5.60 1.55
C GLY A 217 7.30 -5.85 2.66
N GLN A 218 7.39 -7.00 3.33
CA GLN A 218 6.53 -7.37 4.46
C GLN A 218 7.39 -7.82 5.63
N TYR A 219 7.06 -7.28 6.80
CA TYR A 219 7.74 -7.64 8.06
C TYR A 219 6.71 -8.19 9.05
N PRO A 220 6.82 -9.47 9.43
CA PRO A 220 5.90 -10.07 10.39
C PRO A 220 6.01 -9.44 11.78
N ARG A 221 4.86 -9.27 12.45
CA ARG A 221 4.76 -8.72 13.80
C ARG A 221 5.71 -9.43 14.78
N TRP A 222 5.61 -10.75 14.85
CA TRP A 222 6.42 -11.57 15.78
C TRP A 222 7.92 -11.39 15.57
N TRP A 223 8.33 -11.14 14.32
CA TRP A 223 9.73 -10.94 13.99
C TRP A 223 10.23 -9.56 14.42
N LEU A 224 9.45 -8.49 14.21
CA LEU A 224 9.80 -7.12 14.62
C LEU A 224 9.81 -7.00 16.14
N GLU A 225 8.78 -7.48 16.83
CA GLU A 225 8.68 -7.44 18.30
C GLU A 225 9.77 -8.28 18.97
N GLY A 226 10.34 -9.27 18.25
CA GLY A 226 11.47 -10.07 18.73
C GLY A 226 12.86 -9.45 18.51
N GLN A 227 12.95 -8.26 17.87
CA GLN A 227 14.27 -7.63 17.65
C GLN A 227 14.81 -7.03 18.96
N PRO A 228 16.14 -7.13 19.21
CA PRO A 228 16.76 -6.53 20.39
C PRO A 228 16.55 -5.02 20.55
N GLN A 229 16.44 -4.33 19.42
CA GLN A 229 16.04 -2.92 19.36
C GLN A 229 14.94 -2.79 18.32
N TYR A 230 13.80 -2.24 18.73
CA TYR A 230 12.63 -1.98 17.93
C TYR A 230 12.09 -0.59 18.30
N LEU A 231 12.10 0.32 17.32
CA LEU A 231 11.78 1.73 17.50
C LEU A 231 10.76 2.19 16.46
N LEU A 232 10.02 3.22 16.80
CA LEU A 232 9.14 3.93 15.89
C LEU A 232 9.54 5.42 15.88
N TYR A 233 9.66 5.99 14.69
CA TYR A 233 9.63 7.44 14.51
C TYR A 233 8.35 7.83 13.80
N THR A 234 7.58 8.70 14.42
CA THR A 234 6.31 9.19 13.90
C THR A 234 6.28 10.70 13.80
N ARG A 235 5.49 11.23 12.88
CA ARG A 235 5.21 12.67 12.73
C ARG A 235 3.72 12.98 12.95
N TYR A 236 2.95 12.00 13.34
CA TYR A 236 1.59 12.22 13.78
C TYR A 236 1.59 12.95 15.12
N PRO A 237 0.75 13.98 15.29
CA PRO A 237 0.56 14.63 16.59
C PRO A 237 0.00 13.63 17.62
N GLU A 238 0.21 13.95 18.88
CA GLU A 238 -0.37 13.19 20.01
C GLU A 238 -1.89 13.39 20.11
#